data_fcc84f7ed66851d08d249b03a4c639c0
#
_entry.id   fcc84f7ed66851d08d249b03a4c639c0
#
_cell.length_a   1.000
_cell.length_b   1.000
_cell.length_c   1.000
_cell.angle_alpha   90.00
_cell.angle_beta   90.00
_cell.angle_gamma   90.00
#
_symmetry.space_group_name_H-M   'P 1'
#
loop_
_entity.id
_entity.type
_entity.pdbx_description
1 polymer ?
#
loop_
_entity_poly.entity_id
_entity_poly.type
_entity_poly.pdbx_seq_one_letter_code
_entity_poly.pdbx_strand_id
1 'polypeptide(L)'
;ILSSCSGTREQELKKLDKLWGYCDNPHREFGSLEYDTCKRKERSKQPSGKGEEIKPFNLSDLMDKINGDGPVTGFAKSTVNPYLWQGSIDVTSSYNLKIADATGGYIQTEWIYDKSDLEKRCMIKIQILSADFISTGVKSNFICERKSQEIWQSDGMQYLKEEKMLTLKILELSH
;
A
#
# COMPACT_ATOMS: atom_id res chain seq x y z
N ILE A 1 -58.45 -27.13 9.03
CA ILE A 1 -57.54 -26.48 10.00
C ILE A 1 -56.31 -26.06 9.19
N LEU A 2 -56.27 -24.78 8.76
CA LEU A 2 -55.14 -24.20 8.09
C LEU A 2 -54.12 -23.80 9.16
N SER A 3 -53.04 -24.56 9.28
CA SER A 3 -51.89 -24.22 10.14
C SER A 3 -51.14 -23.04 9.50
N SER A 4 -51.34 -21.86 10.06
CA SER A 4 -50.66 -20.65 9.67
C SER A 4 -49.17 -20.79 10.02
N CYS A 5 -48.30 -20.99 9.02
CA CYS A 5 -46.88 -20.79 9.14
C CYS A 5 -46.55 -19.29 9.25
N SER A 6 -46.72 -18.72 10.43
CA SER A 6 -46.32 -17.34 10.71
C SER A 6 -44.87 -17.27 11.24
N GLY A 7 -43.93 -17.62 10.40
CA GLY A 7 -42.57 -17.15 10.57
C GLY A 7 -42.52 -15.68 10.16
N THR A 8 -42.04 -14.80 11.02
CA THR A 8 -41.79 -13.40 10.60
C THR A 8 -40.78 -13.40 9.47
N ARG A 9 -40.93 -12.50 8.48
CA ARG A 9 -40.00 -12.32 7.35
C ARG A 9 -38.52 -12.34 7.82
N GLU A 10 -38.25 -11.77 8.97
CA GLU A 10 -36.90 -11.74 9.57
C GLU A 10 -36.39 -13.12 9.99
N GLN A 11 -37.26 -14.03 10.43
CA GLN A 11 -36.86 -15.40 10.79
C GLN A 11 -36.52 -16.23 9.54
N GLU A 12 -37.20 -16.00 8.45
CA GLU A 12 -36.88 -16.63 7.16
C GLU A 12 -35.58 -16.09 6.60
N LEU A 13 -35.34 -14.76 6.65
CA LEU A 13 -34.08 -14.15 6.24
C LEU A 13 -32.89 -14.70 7.06
N LYS A 14 -33.03 -14.87 8.37
CA LYS A 14 -32.00 -15.47 9.23
C LYS A 14 -31.66 -16.92 8.89
N LYS A 15 -32.64 -17.70 8.38
CA LYS A 15 -32.37 -19.05 7.88
C LYS A 15 -31.56 -19.01 6.58
N LEU A 16 -31.89 -18.09 5.70
CA LEU A 16 -31.18 -17.88 4.43
C LEU A 16 -29.79 -17.29 4.63
N ASP A 17 -29.59 -16.45 5.65
CA ASP A 17 -28.26 -15.93 6.04
C ASP A 17 -27.29 -17.05 6.44
N LYS A 18 -27.77 -18.17 6.97
CA LYS A 18 -26.92 -19.33 7.29
C LYS A 18 -26.44 -20.09 6.05
N LEU A 19 -27.19 -20.00 4.95
CA LEU A 19 -26.86 -20.67 3.68
C LEU A 19 -25.96 -19.81 2.79
N TRP A 20 -26.27 -18.52 2.71
CA TRP A 20 -25.63 -17.59 1.76
C TRP A 20 -24.64 -16.63 2.44
N GLY A 21 -24.69 -16.49 3.77
CA GLY A 21 -24.06 -15.37 4.47
C GLY A 21 -24.99 -14.16 4.54
N TYR A 22 -24.80 -13.33 5.56
CA TYR A 22 -25.68 -12.16 5.79
C TYR A 22 -25.61 -11.15 4.65
N CYS A 23 -24.39 -10.87 4.14
CA CYS A 23 -24.19 -9.88 3.08
C CYS A 23 -24.54 -10.40 1.68
N ASP A 24 -24.41 -11.70 1.43
CA ASP A 24 -24.66 -12.32 0.13
C ASP A 24 -26.06 -12.92 -0.02
N ASN A 25 -26.92 -12.75 0.98
CA ASN A 25 -28.29 -13.23 0.93
C ASN A 25 -29.11 -12.45 -0.12
N PRO A 26 -29.52 -13.10 -1.24
CA PRO A 26 -30.20 -12.41 -2.34
C PRO A 26 -31.58 -11.84 -1.98
N HIS A 27 -32.13 -12.25 -0.84
CA HIS A 27 -33.40 -11.76 -0.31
C HIS A 27 -33.25 -10.54 0.62
N ARG A 28 -32.01 -10.11 0.88
CA ARG A 28 -31.68 -8.85 1.53
C ARG A 28 -31.31 -7.83 0.46
N GLU A 29 -32.07 -6.76 0.40
CA GLU A 29 -31.79 -5.65 -0.53
C GLU A 29 -30.77 -4.71 0.12
N PHE A 30 -29.52 -4.77 -0.33
CA PHE A 30 -28.48 -3.81 0.04
C PHE A 30 -28.23 -2.87 -1.13
N GLY A 31 -28.15 -1.58 -0.84
CA GLY A 31 -27.53 -0.62 -1.77
C GLY A 31 -26.03 -0.92 -1.93
N SER A 32 -25.41 -0.47 -3.01
CA SER A 32 -23.99 -0.73 -3.31
C SER A 32 -23.06 -0.35 -2.14
N LEU A 33 -23.27 0.79 -1.52
CA LEU A 33 -22.49 1.27 -0.37
C LEU A 33 -22.73 0.42 0.90
N GLU A 34 -23.97 -0.02 1.11
CA GLU A 34 -24.34 -0.86 2.24
C GLU A 34 -23.76 -2.27 2.10
N TYR A 35 -23.76 -2.82 0.88
CA TYR A 35 -23.12 -4.10 0.58
C TYR A 35 -21.62 -4.07 0.85
N ASP A 36 -20.92 -3.05 0.36
CA ASP A 36 -19.48 -2.89 0.60
C ASP A 36 -19.15 -2.75 2.09
N THR A 37 -19.99 -2.01 2.82
CA THR A 37 -19.84 -1.85 4.28
C THR A 37 -20.10 -3.16 5.01
N CYS A 38 -21.11 -3.92 4.58
CA CYS A 38 -21.41 -5.25 5.09
C CYS A 38 -20.26 -6.21 4.89
N LYS A 39 -19.73 -6.30 3.68
CA LYS A 39 -18.59 -7.14 3.33
C LYS A 39 -17.31 -6.78 4.10
N ARG A 40 -17.09 -5.49 4.34
CA ARG A 40 -15.95 -5.04 5.16
C ARG A 40 -16.09 -5.51 6.61
N LYS A 41 -17.30 -5.42 7.19
CA LYS A 41 -17.58 -5.91 8.55
C LYS A 41 -17.47 -7.45 8.64
N GLU A 42 -17.85 -8.17 7.60
CA GLU A 42 -17.77 -9.63 7.55
C GLU A 42 -16.31 -10.10 7.50
N ARG A 43 -15.46 -9.46 6.69
CA ARG A 43 -14.01 -9.72 6.67
C ARG A 43 -13.33 -9.42 8.00
N SER A 44 -13.75 -8.37 8.71
CA SER A 44 -13.20 -8.03 10.02
C SER A 44 -13.61 -9.00 11.14
N LYS A 45 -14.67 -9.81 10.91
CA LYS A 45 -15.15 -10.84 11.86
C LYS A 45 -14.61 -12.24 11.57
N GLN A 46 -13.96 -12.46 10.43
CA GLN A 46 -13.31 -13.76 10.17
C GLN A 46 -12.10 -13.88 11.11
N PRO A 47 -12.09 -14.85 12.04
CA PRO A 47 -10.92 -15.08 12.85
C PRO A 47 -9.83 -15.63 11.94
N SER A 48 -8.76 -14.86 11.75
CA SER A 48 -7.48 -15.41 11.29
C SER A 48 -7.06 -16.45 12.34
N GLY A 49 -7.37 -17.72 12.07
CA GLY A 49 -7.00 -18.90 12.80
C GLY A 49 -6.70 -18.77 14.30
N LYS A 50 -7.57 -19.37 15.14
CA LYS A 50 -7.47 -19.57 16.58
C LYS A 50 -7.46 -18.31 17.46
N GLY A 51 -8.64 -18.00 17.97
CA GLY A 51 -9.01 -17.39 19.24
C GLY A 51 -7.93 -16.68 20.04
N GLU A 52 -7.50 -15.47 19.61
CA GLU A 52 -6.96 -14.48 20.51
C GLU A 52 -7.87 -13.26 20.46
N GLU A 53 -8.34 -12.82 21.62
CA GLU A 53 -9.03 -11.56 21.79
C GLU A 53 -8.19 -10.45 21.15
N ILE A 54 -8.80 -9.66 20.25
CA ILE A 54 -8.18 -8.50 19.68
C ILE A 54 -7.97 -7.50 20.82
N LYS A 55 -6.79 -7.56 21.45
CA LYS A 55 -6.34 -6.51 22.36
C LYS A 55 -6.20 -5.20 21.57
N PRO A 56 -6.59 -4.04 22.15
CA PRO A 56 -6.37 -2.79 21.46
C PRO A 56 -4.89 -2.65 21.12
N PHE A 57 -4.62 -2.23 19.88
CA PHE A 57 -3.27 -2.06 19.35
C PHE A 57 -2.48 -1.13 20.29
N ASN A 58 -1.51 -1.70 20.95
CA ASN A 58 -0.60 -0.97 21.84
C ASN A 58 0.76 -0.86 21.16
N LEU A 59 1.18 0.35 20.84
CA LEU A 59 2.42 0.63 20.16
C LEU A 59 3.64 0.13 20.95
N SER A 60 3.56 0.12 22.29
CA SER A 60 4.62 -0.42 23.16
C SER A 60 4.80 -1.93 22.98
N ASP A 61 3.70 -2.70 22.84
CA ASP A 61 3.76 -4.15 22.59
C ASP A 61 4.41 -4.49 21.22
N LEU A 62 4.29 -3.56 20.26
CA LEU A 62 4.94 -3.70 18.97
C LEU A 62 6.46 -3.42 19.09
N MET A 63 6.85 -2.40 19.83
CA MET A 63 8.26 -2.07 20.04
C MET A 63 8.99 -3.13 20.85
N ASP A 64 8.36 -3.73 21.86
CA ASP A 64 8.92 -4.83 22.64
C ASP A 64 9.12 -6.11 21.80
N LYS A 65 8.23 -6.34 20.82
CA LYS A 65 8.36 -7.46 19.87
C LYS A 65 9.45 -7.24 18.81
N ILE A 66 9.78 -6.00 18.50
CA ILE A 66 10.86 -5.65 17.55
C ILE A 66 12.23 -5.77 18.22
N ASN A 67 12.32 -5.47 19.51
CA ASN A 67 13.55 -5.54 20.30
C ASN A 67 13.78 -6.87 21.01
N GLY A 68 12.83 -7.80 20.99
CA GLY A 68 12.93 -9.10 21.63
C GLY A 68 13.39 -10.20 20.67
N ASP A 69 14.34 -11.01 21.13
CA ASP A 69 14.94 -12.18 20.43
C ASP A 69 13.97 -13.37 20.23
N GLY A 70 12.65 -13.09 20.13
CA GLY A 70 11.61 -14.09 19.93
C GLY A 70 11.29 -14.32 18.44
N PRO A 71 10.90 -15.56 18.04
CA PRO A 71 10.47 -15.82 16.66
C PRO A 71 9.21 -14.99 16.35
N VAL A 72 9.38 -13.95 15.56
CA VAL A 72 8.27 -13.13 15.01
C VAL A 72 7.56 -13.98 13.97
N THR A 73 6.68 -14.86 14.42
CA THR A 73 5.81 -15.64 13.53
C THR A 73 4.66 -14.75 13.06
N GLY A 74 4.77 -14.26 11.85
CA GLY A 74 3.63 -13.59 11.19
C GLY A 74 3.91 -12.35 10.37
N PHE A 75 5.04 -11.67 10.56
CA PHE A 75 5.49 -10.66 9.62
C PHE A 75 6.45 -11.31 8.64
N ALA A 76 6.08 -11.40 7.37
CA ALA A 76 7.05 -11.69 6.32
C ALA A 76 8.22 -10.73 6.55
N LYS A 77 9.43 -11.28 6.72
CA LYS A 77 10.65 -10.48 6.92
C LYS A 77 10.67 -9.47 5.78
N SER A 78 10.45 -8.21 6.11
CA SER A 78 10.41 -7.15 5.09
C SER A 78 11.74 -7.18 4.36
N THR A 79 11.71 -7.32 3.05
CA THR A 79 12.89 -7.20 2.20
C THR A 79 13.30 -5.74 2.01
N VAL A 80 12.52 -4.82 2.55
CA VAL A 80 12.67 -3.38 2.42
C VAL A 80 13.12 -2.80 3.75
N ASN A 81 14.24 -2.06 3.73
CA ASN A 81 14.71 -1.33 4.90
C ASN A 81 13.76 -0.15 5.21
N PRO A 82 13.21 -0.05 6.43
CA PRO A 82 12.25 1.00 6.79
C PRO A 82 12.87 2.41 6.79
N TYR A 83 14.13 2.55 7.13
CA TYR A 83 14.82 3.85 7.12
C TYR A 83 15.06 4.34 5.69
N LEU A 84 15.52 3.45 4.80
CA LEU A 84 15.68 3.77 3.38
C LEU A 84 14.31 4.11 2.73
N TRP A 85 13.25 3.43 3.16
CA TRP A 85 11.89 3.75 2.73
C TRP A 85 11.48 5.15 3.18
N GLN A 86 11.66 5.47 4.46
CA GLN A 86 11.31 6.78 4.99
C GLN A 86 12.11 7.90 4.29
N GLY A 87 13.42 7.77 4.18
CA GLY A 87 14.25 8.74 3.48
C GLY A 87 13.85 8.92 2.01
N SER A 88 13.41 7.84 1.35
CA SER A 88 12.91 7.90 -0.03
C SER A 88 11.57 8.66 -0.14
N ILE A 89 10.65 8.45 0.80
CA ILE A 89 9.40 9.20 0.90
C ILE A 89 9.68 10.69 1.17
N ASP A 90 10.59 10.99 2.10
CA ASP A 90 10.93 12.37 2.48
C ASP A 90 11.50 13.15 1.30
N VAL A 91 12.41 12.55 0.53
CA VAL A 91 12.97 13.17 -0.69
C VAL A 91 11.90 13.40 -1.76
N THR A 92 10.91 12.52 -1.87
CA THR A 92 9.86 12.62 -2.89
C THR A 92 8.62 13.35 -2.42
N SER A 93 8.58 13.82 -1.16
CA SER A 93 7.40 14.45 -0.54
C SER A 93 6.89 15.71 -1.27
N SER A 94 7.77 16.42 -1.99
CA SER A 94 7.42 17.60 -2.79
C SER A 94 6.81 17.28 -4.16
N TYR A 95 6.76 16.02 -4.54
CA TYR A 95 6.26 15.55 -5.83
C TYR A 95 5.00 14.71 -5.65
N ASN A 96 4.14 14.71 -6.66
CA ASN A 96 2.99 13.81 -6.70
C ASN A 96 3.48 12.37 -6.97
N LEU A 97 3.12 11.45 -6.09
CA LEU A 97 3.46 10.04 -6.25
C LEU A 97 2.41 9.32 -7.09
N LYS A 98 2.85 8.58 -8.10
CA LYS A 98 2.03 7.68 -8.89
C LYS A 98 1.92 6.30 -8.24
N ILE A 99 3.04 5.82 -7.71
CA ILE A 99 3.14 4.52 -7.04
C ILE A 99 4.00 4.70 -5.78
N ALA A 100 3.54 4.12 -4.66
CA ALA A 100 4.32 3.97 -3.44
C ALA A 100 3.98 2.61 -2.84
N ASP A 101 4.81 1.61 -3.13
CA ASP A 101 4.68 0.23 -2.63
C ASP A 101 5.74 -0.03 -1.56
N ALA A 102 5.34 0.09 -0.30
CA ALA A 102 6.23 -0.14 0.84
C ALA A 102 6.67 -1.61 0.95
N THR A 103 5.86 -2.55 0.48
CA THR A 103 6.19 -3.99 0.55
C THR A 103 7.22 -4.38 -0.49
N GLY A 104 7.05 -3.88 -1.71
CA GLY A 104 8.00 -4.09 -2.82
C GLY A 104 9.16 -3.11 -2.83
N GLY A 105 9.15 -2.09 -1.96
CA GLY A 105 10.22 -1.08 -1.89
C GLY A 105 10.31 -0.21 -3.13
N TYR A 106 9.17 0.10 -3.76
CA TYR A 106 9.15 0.83 -5.03
C TYR A 106 8.37 2.13 -4.93
N ILE A 107 8.98 3.23 -5.37
CA ILE A 107 8.37 4.56 -5.46
C ILE A 107 8.52 5.07 -6.89
N GLN A 108 7.45 5.66 -7.41
CA GLN A 108 7.43 6.34 -8.70
C GLN A 108 6.64 7.63 -8.59
N THR A 109 7.21 8.74 -9.07
CA THR A 109 6.49 10.01 -9.17
C THR A 109 5.62 10.06 -10.41
N GLU A 110 4.67 11.01 -10.43
CA GLU A 110 4.09 11.49 -11.68
C GLU A 110 5.15 12.21 -12.51
N TRP A 111 4.78 12.59 -13.74
CA TRP A 111 5.64 13.42 -14.59
C TRP A 111 5.83 14.82 -13.98
N ILE A 112 7.08 15.19 -13.80
CA ILE A 112 7.53 16.47 -13.29
C ILE A 112 7.95 17.31 -14.49
N TYR A 113 7.27 18.41 -14.69
CA TYR A 113 7.61 19.33 -15.78
C TYR A 113 8.68 20.32 -15.33
N ASP A 114 9.65 20.59 -16.21
CA ASP A 114 10.64 21.63 -15.97
C ASP A 114 9.95 23.01 -16.10
N LYS A 115 10.10 23.84 -15.07
CA LYS A 115 9.51 25.20 -15.09
C LYS A 115 10.12 26.12 -16.14
N SER A 116 11.35 25.86 -16.53
CA SER A 116 12.10 26.63 -17.54
C SER A 116 11.93 26.07 -18.95
N ASP A 117 11.51 24.80 -19.09
CA ASP A 117 11.36 24.10 -20.36
C ASP A 117 10.15 23.15 -20.32
N LEU A 118 8.98 23.67 -20.71
CA LEU A 118 7.73 22.90 -20.70
C LEU A 118 7.71 21.75 -21.72
N GLU A 119 8.67 21.71 -22.64
CA GLU A 119 8.85 20.60 -23.57
C GLU A 119 9.67 19.46 -22.96
N LYS A 120 10.13 19.63 -21.72
CA LYS A 120 10.84 18.61 -20.96
C LYS A 120 10.04 18.18 -19.74
N ARG A 121 9.96 16.87 -19.54
CA ARG A 121 9.39 16.27 -18.33
C ARG A 121 10.25 15.10 -17.86
N CYS A 122 10.33 14.91 -16.55
CA CYS A 122 11.06 13.82 -15.95
C CYS A 122 10.17 13.05 -14.95
N MET A 123 10.50 11.81 -14.71
CA MET A 123 9.88 10.95 -13.72
C MET A 123 11.00 10.32 -12.89
N ILE A 124 10.81 10.28 -11.58
CA ILE A 124 11.74 9.66 -10.65
C ILE A 124 11.21 8.27 -10.29
N LYS A 125 12.10 7.29 -10.35
CA LYS A 125 11.86 5.94 -9.84
C LYS A 125 12.89 5.63 -8.77
N ILE A 126 12.43 5.14 -7.62
CA ILE A 126 13.28 4.71 -6.52
C ILE A 126 12.95 3.26 -6.22
N GLN A 127 13.98 2.45 -6.03
CA GLN A 127 13.84 1.06 -5.65
C GLN A 127 14.76 0.74 -4.48
N ILE A 128 14.18 0.19 -3.41
CA ILE A 128 14.92 -0.29 -2.25
C ILE A 128 15.19 -1.77 -2.46
N LEU A 129 16.46 -2.13 -2.46
CA LEU A 129 16.96 -3.44 -2.88
C LEU A 129 17.35 -4.32 -1.70
N SER A 130 17.41 -3.77 -0.48
CA SER A 130 17.91 -4.48 0.70
C SER A 130 17.08 -4.18 1.94
N ALA A 131 16.98 -5.17 2.82
CA ALA A 131 16.51 -5.01 4.18
C ALA A 131 17.56 -4.36 5.09
N ASP A 132 18.85 -4.45 4.70
CA ASP A 132 19.95 -3.87 5.45
C ASP A 132 20.17 -2.42 5.04
N PHE A 133 20.59 -1.59 6.01
CA PHE A 133 20.97 -0.21 5.76
C PHE A 133 22.37 -0.15 5.16
N ILE A 134 22.46 -0.25 3.84
CA ILE A 134 23.70 -0.20 3.08
C ILE A 134 23.58 0.81 1.93
N SER A 135 24.70 1.42 1.55
CA SER A 135 24.74 2.45 0.50
C SER A 135 24.27 1.97 -0.87
N THR A 136 24.35 0.67 -1.13
CA THR A 136 23.85 0.02 -2.36
C THR A 136 22.42 -0.50 -2.21
N GLY A 137 21.81 -0.32 -1.04
CA GLY A 137 20.45 -0.78 -0.73
C GLY A 137 19.34 0.03 -1.36
N VAL A 138 19.66 1.15 -2.01
CA VAL A 138 18.69 1.99 -2.71
C VAL A 138 19.24 2.39 -4.08
N LYS A 139 18.37 2.39 -5.08
CA LYS A 139 18.66 2.80 -6.44
C LYS A 139 17.62 3.82 -6.90
N SER A 140 18.08 4.94 -7.45
CA SER A 140 17.23 5.93 -8.07
C SER A 140 17.51 6.03 -9.57
N ASN A 141 16.46 6.24 -10.35
CA ASN A 141 16.56 6.46 -11.79
C ASN A 141 15.71 7.66 -12.19
N PHE A 142 16.24 8.48 -13.10
CA PHE A 142 15.52 9.54 -13.77
C PHE A 142 15.18 9.09 -15.19
N ILE A 143 13.90 9.19 -15.53
CA ILE A 143 13.43 8.97 -16.90
C ILE A 143 12.89 10.28 -17.40
N CYS A 144 13.55 10.86 -18.40
CA CYS A 144 13.15 12.13 -18.97
C CYS A 144 12.74 11.98 -20.44
N GLU A 145 11.77 12.78 -20.80
CA GLU A 145 11.23 12.86 -22.15
C GLU A 145 11.23 14.30 -22.61
N ARG A 146 11.41 14.49 -23.91
CA ARG A 146 11.28 15.76 -24.60
C ARG A 146 10.15 15.70 -25.62
N LYS A 147 9.36 16.75 -25.69
CA LYS A 147 8.29 16.89 -26.67
C LYS A 147 8.89 17.29 -28.02
N SER A 148 8.63 16.52 -29.04
CA SER A 148 8.99 16.81 -30.44
C SER A 148 7.78 16.53 -31.33
N GLN A 149 7.37 17.53 -32.13
CA GLN A 149 6.22 17.39 -33.03
C GLN A 149 4.96 16.83 -32.32
N GLU A 150 4.62 17.37 -31.14
CA GLU A 150 3.49 16.94 -30.30
C GLU A 150 3.60 15.54 -29.67
N ILE A 151 4.70 14.83 -29.88
CA ILE A 151 4.93 13.49 -29.34
C ILE A 151 6.03 13.54 -28.28
N TRP A 152 5.79 12.87 -27.14
CA TRP A 152 6.80 12.70 -26.10
C TRP A 152 7.72 11.55 -26.45
N GLN A 153 9.03 11.81 -26.47
CA GLN A 153 10.06 10.85 -26.78
C GLN A 153 11.15 10.88 -25.71
N SER A 154 11.77 9.74 -25.45
CA SER A 154 12.92 9.69 -24.56
C SER A 154 14.00 10.65 -25.05
N ASP A 155 14.55 11.45 -24.15
CA ASP A 155 15.64 12.36 -24.49
C ASP A 155 16.99 11.64 -24.73
N GLY A 156 17.05 10.32 -24.44
CA GLY A 156 18.25 9.49 -24.63
C GLY A 156 19.40 9.83 -23.69
N MET A 157 19.21 10.77 -22.77
CA MET A 157 20.26 11.20 -21.84
C MET A 157 20.32 10.27 -20.62
N GLN A 158 21.52 10.14 -20.06
CA GLN A 158 21.76 9.47 -18.79
C GLN A 158 21.95 10.52 -17.69
N TYR A 159 21.14 10.43 -16.65
CA TYR A 159 21.11 11.37 -15.53
C TYR A 159 21.91 10.84 -14.32
N LEU A 160 23.07 10.23 -14.57
CA LEU A 160 23.89 9.55 -13.56
C LEU A 160 24.29 10.46 -12.38
N LYS A 161 24.52 11.75 -12.64
CA LYS A 161 24.86 12.71 -11.59
C LYS A 161 23.67 12.99 -10.68
N GLU A 162 22.51 13.23 -11.27
CA GLU A 162 21.25 13.48 -10.57
C GLU A 162 20.79 12.25 -9.78
N GLU A 163 20.91 11.07 -10.36
CA GLU A 163 20.62 9.78 -9.72
C GLU A 163 21.54 9.57 -8.51
N LYS A 164 22.83 9.82 -8.66
CA LYS A 164 23.79 9.71 -7.56
C LYS A 164 23.48 10.71 -6.44
N MET A 165 23.17 11.96 -6.79
CA MET A 165 22.83 13.00 -5.81
C MET A 165 21.56 12.65 -5.06
N LEU A 166 20.53 12.15 -5.75
CA LEU A 166 19.28 11.72 -5.13
C LEU A 166 19.50 10.53 -4.19
N THR A 167 20.28 9.53 -4.62
CA THR A 167 20.63 8.38 -3.78
C THR A 167 21.35 8.82 -2.51
N LEU A 168 22.33 9.73 -2.61
CA LEU A 168 23.04 10.27 -1.44
C LEU A 168 22.09 11.04 -0.51
N LYS A 169 21.15 11.80 -1.06
CA LYS A 169 20.16 12.55 -0.27
C LYS A 169 19.20 11.60 0.48
N ILE A 170 18.79 10.51 -0.15
CA ILE A 170 17.99 9.47 0.50
C ILE A 170 18.75 8.89 1.70
N LEU A 171 20.02 8.51 1.49
CA LEU A 171 20.88 7.95 2.55
C LEU A 171 21.07 8.94 3.72
N GLU A 172 21.24 10.23 3.42
CA GLU A 172 21.36 11.29 4.43
C GLU A 172 20.09 11.42 5.29
N LEU A 173 18.90 11.32 4.68
CA LEU A 173 17.62 11.45 5.37
C LEU A 173 17.12 10.13 6.02
N SER A 174 17.84 9.04 5.82
CA SER A 174 17.49 7.72 6.35
C SER A 174 18.09 7.43 7.73
N HIS A 175 18.62 8.42 8.42
CA HIS A 175 19.26 8.29 9.75
C HIS A 175 18.32 8.65 10.89
#